data_7778630e44c48a538614d9cf46ad6c68
#
_entry.id   7778630e44c48a538614d9cf46ad6c68
#
_cell.length_a   1.000
_cell.length_b   1.000
_cell.length_c   1.000
_cell.angle_alpha   90.00
_cell.angle_beta   90.00
_cell.angle_gamma   90.00
#
_symmetry.space_group_name_H-M   'P 1'
#
loop_
_entity.id
_entity.type
_entity.pdbx_description
1 polymer ?
#
loop_
_entity_poly.entity_id
_entity_poly.type
_entity_poly.pdbx_seq_one_letter_code
_entity_poly.pdbx_strand_id
1 'polypeptide(L)'
;MRILHTSDWHIGRTFHGYSTLEALRGVLAVLVEQVREHEVDAVIVAGDVFDSATPAAECYTLLSDTLRGLADTGARVVVTSGNHDSAARLGFQAGLLRDGIHVITDPLSVGTPLTLTDAHGPVHVYGIPYLEPARVRHLWSEVELRTQAQTLAHAMDLVRADQAVRGGRSVAVAHCFAAGIEATPGVEREIRQGNLDVVPLSAFDGPDYVALGHIHGRQRLSERVRYAGAPLHYSFGEKGRLRGSWLVELDAAGLADVTWLDLPVPRALRVLRAPLEELLTDERFSDAEADWVCAEYTDTLPQRDVMRRLQERFPHCATVSHVPERVGAPGTLSYVERVRAARSDRELLDAFLVHVREGEGATERERDLIADLIADDRPIQKVLAEARS
;
A
#
# COMPACT_ATOMS: atom_id res chain seq x y z
N MET A 1 10.64 6.94 -28.33
CA MET A 1 10.51 5.67 -27.55
C MET A 1 9.29 5.76 -26.68
N ARG A 2 8.43 4.74 -26.71
CA ARG A 2 7.27 4.60 -25.83
C ARG A 2 7.58 3.62 -24.72
N ILE A 3 7.40 4.01 -23.47
CA ILE A 3 7.71 3.22 -22.29
C ILE A 3 6.46 3.07 -21.45
N LEU A 4 6.07 1.85 -21.09
CA LEU A 4 5.02 1.61 -20.11
C LEU A 4 5.64 1.47 -18.73
N HIS A 5 5.26 2.34 -17.79
CA HIS A 5 5.70 2.30 -16.41
C HIS A 5 4.59 1.73 -15.51
N THR A 6 4.86 0.61 -14.90
CA THR A 6 4.04 -0.10 -13.89
C THR A 6 4.88 -0.45 -12.67
N SER A 7 4.26 -0.76 -11.53
CA SER A 7 4.95 -1.13 -10.29
C SER A 7 4.02 -1.92 -9.36
N ASP A 8 4.55 -2.38 -8.23
CA ASP A 8 3.80 -2.88 -7.09
C ASP A 8 2.77 -3.96 -7.47
N TRP A 9 3.19 -4.95 -8.26
CA TRP A 9 2.32 -6.05 -8.69
C TRP A 9 1.89 -6.91 -7.52
N HIS A 10 2.75 -7.06 -6.50
CA HIS A 10 2.50 -7.85 -5.31
C HIS A 10 1.88 -9.22 -5.62
N ILE A 11 2.47 -9.93 -6.57
CA ILE A 11 2.02 -11.28 -6.94
C ILE A 11 2.03 -12.18 -5.70
N GLY A 12 0.87 -12.76 -5.37
CA GLY A 12 0.68 -13.58 -4.18
C GLY A 12 0.05 -12.84 -2.98
N ARG A 13 -0.20 -11.53 -3.10
CA ARG A 13 -0.91 -10.77 -2.07
C ARG A 13 -2.34 -11.25 -1.93
N THR A 14 -2.83 -11.23 -0.69
CA THR A 14 -4.23 -11.50 -0.40
C THR A 14 -4.97 -10.22 -0.03
N PHE A 15 -6.25 -10.16 -0.34
CA PHE A 15 -7.15 -9.10 0.12
C PHE A 15 -8.00 -9.64 1.27
N HIS A 16 -7.70 -9.24 2.51
CA HIS A 16 -8.36 -9.74 3.72
C HIS A 16 -8.47 -11.29 3.79
N GLY A 17 -7.40 -12.00 3.37
CA GLY A 17 -7.36 -13.46 3.35
C GLY A 17 -7.85 -14.11 2.06
N TYR A 18 -8.44 -13.37 1.14
CA TYR A 18 -8.84 -13.86 -0.17
C TYR A 18 -7.70 -13.75 -1.17
N SER A 19 -7.45 -14.79 -1.95
CA SER A 19 -6.44 -14.76 -3.02
C SER A 19 -6.81 -13.73 -4.10
N THR A 20 -5.85 -12.92 -4.50
CA THR A 20 -6.00 -11.97 -5.62
C THR A 20 -5.37 -12.47 -6.91
N LEU A 21 -4.80 -13.69 -6.91
CA LEU A 21 -3.93 -14.18 -7.98
C LEU A 21 -4.63 -14.22 -9.35
N GLU A 22 -5.86 -14.73 -9.41
CA GLU A 22 -6.62 -14.80 -10.67
C GLU A 22 -7.09 -13.43 -11.16
N ALA A 23 -7.48 -12.55 -10.22
CA ALA A 23 -7.83 -11.16 -10.55
C ALA A 23 -6.61 -10.44 -11.13
N LEU A 24 -5.45 -10.60 -10.51
CA LEU A 24 -4.20 -10.01 -10.98
C LEU A 24 -3.78 -10.60 -12.34
N ARG A 25 -3.92 -11.90 -12.56
CA ARG A 25 -3.69 -12.55 -13.85
C ARG A 25 -4.49 -11.86 -14.96
N GLY A 26 -5.79 -11.65 -14.73
CA GLY A 26 -6.66 -10.96 -15.69
C GLY A 26 -6.22 -9.51 -15.96
N VAL A 27 -5.84 -8.78 -14.93
CA VAL A 27 -5.39 -7.38 -15.08
C VAL A 27 -4.04 -7.30 -15.81
N LEU A 28 -3.09 -8.18 -15.51
CA LEU A 28 -1.79 -8.22 -16.20
C LEU A 28 -1.94 -8.66 -17.66
N ALA A 29 -2.94 -9.50 -17.98
CA ALA A 29 -3.25 -9.82 -19.39
C ALA A 29 -3.73 -8.57 -20.15
N VAL A 30 -4.57 -7.71 -19.54
CA VAL A 30 -4.96 -6.43 -20.15
C VAL A 30 -3.74 -5.51 -20.32
N LEU A 31 -2.83 -5.47 -19.33
CA LEU A 31 -1.59 -4.70 -19.47
C LEU A 31 -0.75 -5.17 -20.67
N VAL A 32 -0.65 -6.48 -20.90
CA VAL A 32 0.05 -7.03 -22.10
C VAL A 32 -0.64 -6.58 -23.40
N GLU A 33 -1.98 -6.55 -23.45
CA GLU A 33 -2.70 -6.05 -24.61
C GLU A 33 -2.46 -4.55 -24.84
N GLN A 34 -2.45 -3.73 -23.77
CA GLN A 34 -2.11 -2.30 -23.86
C GLN A 34 -0.69 -2.09 -24.43
N VAL A 35 0.30 -2.91 -24.02
CA VAL A 35 1.64 -2.87 -24.59
C VAL A 35 1.61 -3.07 -26.11
N ARG A 36 0.79 -4.00 -26.59
CA ARG A 36 0.62 -4.30 -28.03
C ARG A 36 -0.12 -3.17 -28.75
N GLU A 37 -1.26 -2.71 -28.20
CA GLU A 37 -2.11 -1.67 -28.80
C GLU A 37 -1.39 -0.33 -28.95
N HIS A 38 -0.57 0.03 -27.96
CA HIS A 38 0.17 1.30 -27.94
C HIS A 38 1.57 1.18 -28.56
N GLU A 39 1.93 0.02 -29.13
CA GLU A 39 3.25 -0.21 -29.75
C GLU A 39 4.40 0.21 -28.80
N VAL A 40 4.34 -0.30 -27.56
CA VAL A 40 5.30 0.05 -26.50
C VAL A 40 6.66 -0.58 -26.79
N ASP A 41 7.72 0.21 -26.77
CA ASP A 41 9.09 -0.24 -27.01
C ASP A 41 9.70 -0.92 -25.76
N ALA A 42 9.34 -0.43 -24.56
CA ALA A 42 9.86 -0.94 -23.30
C ALA A 42 8.81 -0.91 -22.18
N VAL A 43 8.81 -1.92 -21.32
CA VAL A 43 7.99 -1.99 -20.10
C VAL A 43 8.91 -1.94 -18.90
N ILE A 44 8.63 -1.03 -17.97
CA ILE A 44 9.34 -0.88 -16.69
C ILE A 44 8.44 -1.34 -15.56
N VAL A 45 8.93 -2.30 -14.75
CA VAL A 45 8.29 -2.76 -13.51
C VAL A 45 9.14 -2.27 -12.34
N ALA A 46 8.70 -1.20 -11.68
CA ALA A 46 9.47 -0.49 -10.67
C ALA A 46 9.29 -1.10 -9.26
N GLY A 47 9.73 -2.33 -9.07
CA GLY A 47 9.79 -3.02 -7.79
C GLY A 47 8.47 -3.61 -7.29
N ASP A 48 8.55 -4.31 -6.17
CA ASP A 48 7.48 -5.06 -5.50
C ASP A 48 6.70 -5.96 -6.47
N VAL A 49 7.48 -6.80 -7.16
CA VAL A 49 6.95 -7.82 -8.08
C VAL A 49 6.16 -8.87 -7.31
N PHE A 50 6.72 -9.36 -6.21
CA PHE A 50 6.08 -10.30 -5.30
C PHE A 50 5.68 -9.61 -3.99
N ASP A 51 4.62 -10.11 -3.35
CA ASP A 51 4.21 -9.64 -2.01
C ASP A 51 5.13 -10.14 -0.88
N SER A 52 5.91 -11.16 -1.14
CA SER A 52 6.78 -11.80 -0.14
C SER A 52 8.12 -12.19 -0.73
N ALA A 53 9.17 -12.09 0.08
CA ALA A 53 10.51 -12.58 -0.26
C ALA A 53 10.56 -14.11 -0.53
N THR A 54 9.50 -14.86 -0.15
CA THR A 54 9.37 -16.30 -0.35
C THR A 54 8.03 -16.65 -0.99
N PRO A 55 7.80 -16.27 -2.26
CA PRO A 55 6.53 -16.49 -2.93
C PRO A 55 6.26 -17.97 -3.19
N ALA A 56 4.98 -18.34 -3.23
CA ALA A 56 4.54 -19.68 -3.60
C ALA A 56 4.84 -19.97 -5.09
N ALA A 57 4.90 -21.25 -5.47
CA ALA A 57 5.25 -21.67 -6.81
C ALA A 57 4.34 -21.08 -7.91
N GLU A 58 3.04 -20.97 -7.62
CA GLU A 58 2.05 -20.39 -8.54
C GLU A 58 2.32 -18.91 -8.86
N CYS A 59 2.96 -18.17 -7.92
CA CYS A 59 3.36 -16.78 -8.14
C CYS A 59 4.46 -16.67 -9.21
N TYR A 60 5.42 -17.59 -9.20
CA TYR A 60 6.45 -17.66 -10.23
C TYR A 60 5.86 -18.02 -11.60
N THR A 61 4.83 -18.87 -11.63
CA THR A 61 4.12 -19.19 -12.88
C THR A 61 3.47 -17.95 -13.46
N LEU A 62 2.73 -17.19 -12.66
CA LEU A 62 2.11 -15.94 -13.11
C LEU A 62 3.15 -14.93 -13.60
N LEU A 63 4.26 -14.73 -12.87
CA LEU A 63 5.33 -13.84 -13.31
C LEU A 63 5.92 -14.29 -14.65
N SER A 64 6.27 -15.59 -14.78
CA SER A 64 6.82 -16.16 -16.00
C SER A 64 5.90 -15.97 -17.22
N ASP A 65 4.60 -16.24 -17.04
CA ASP A 65 3.61 -16.10 -18.10
C ASP A 65 3.45 -14.64 -18.53
N THR A 66 3.43 -13.71 -17.56
CA THR A 66 3.34 -12.26 -17.82
C THR A 66 4.57 -11.74 -18.54
N LEU A 67 5.79 -12.07 -18.06
CA LEU A 67 7.04 -11.65 -18.70
C LEU A 67 7.17 -12.20 -20.12
N ARG A 68 6.73 -13.45 -20.35
CA ARG A 68 6.68 -14.04 -21.69
C ARG A 68 5.71 -13.27 -22.57
N GLY A 69 4.48 -13.03 -22.10
CA GLY A 69 3.46 -12.28 -22.84
C GLY A 69 3.95 -10.87 -23.24
N LEU A 70 4.61 -10.16 -22.33
CA LEU A 70 5.21 -8.85 -22.61
C LEU A 70 6.33 -8.95 -23.66
N ALA A 71 7.25 -9.88 -23.50
CA ALA A 71 8.36 -10.06 -24.44
C ALA A 71 7.88 -10.53 -25.84
N ASP A 72 6.77 -11.27 -25.91
CA ASP A 72 6.18 -11.71 -27.19
C ASP A 72 5.51 -10.55 -27.97
N THR A 73 5.29 -9.39 -27.34
CA THR A 73 4.90 -8.16 -28.06
C THR A 73 6.08 -7.51 -28.82
N GLY A 74 7.31 -7.88 -28.49
CA GLY A 74 8.53 -7.25 -28.99
C GLY A 74 9.11 -6.19 -28.06
N ALA A 75 8.37 -5.79 -27.02
CA ALA A 75 8.84 -4.81 -26.02
C ALA A 75 10.00 -5.37 -25.18
N ARG A 76 10.93 -4.49 -24.82
CA ARG A 76 11.95 -4.80 -23.80
C ARG A 76 11.33 -4.71 -22.41
N VAL A 77 11.61 -5.65 -21.53
CA VAL A 77 11.06 -5.67 -20.18
C VAL A 77 12.18 -5.44 -19.16
N VAL A 78 12.04 -4.40 -18.35
CA VAL A 78 13.00 -4.03 -17.30
C VAL A 78 12.30 -4.15 -15.95
N VAL A 79 12.82 -5.02 -15.09
CA VAL A 79 12.27 -5.30 -13.77
C VAL A 79 13.31 -4.96 -12.71
N THR A 80 12.95 -4.18 -11.70
CA THR A 80 13.78 -3.97 -10.51
C THR A 80 13.14 -4.65 -9.29
N SER A 81 13.90 -4.88 -8.23
CA SER A 81 13.32 -5.36 -6.97
C SER A 81 12.85 -4.21 -6.08
N GLY A 82 11.72 -4.42 -5.39
CA GLY A 82 11.22 -3.57 -4.32
C GLY A 82 11.59 -4.11 -2.94
N ASN A 83 10.96 -3.55 -1.89
CA ASN A 83 11.26 -3.93 -0.50
C ASN A 83 10.59 -5.25 -0.07
N HIS A 84 9.53 -5.68 -0.74
CA HIS A 84 8.90 -7.00 -0.52
C HIS A 84 9.67 -8.12 -1.21
N ASP A 85 10.39 -7.82 -2.29
CA ASP A 85 11.11 -8.81 -3.07
C ASP A 85 12.37 -9.31 -2.36
N SER A 86 12.71 -10.56 -2.62
CA SER A 86 14.07 -11.05 -2.42
C SER A 86 14.90 -10.79 -3.68
N ALA A 87 15.81 -9.81 -3.64
CA ALA A 87 16.70 -9.51 -4.77
C ALA A 87 17.40 -10.77 -5.31
N ALA A 88 17.88 -11.65 -4.43
CA ALA A 88 18.55 -12.90 -4.81
C ALA A 88 17.61 -13.89 -5.51
N ARG A 89 16.34 -14.00 -5.09
CA ARG A 89 15.36 -14.90 -5.73
C ARG A 89 14.80 -14.36 -7.02
N LEU A 90 14.47 -13.06 -7.05
CA LEU A 90 13.99 -12.40 -8.26
C LEU A 90 15.09 -12.39 -9.34
N GLY A 91 16.34 -12.15 -8.96
CA GLY A 91 17.49 -12.14 -9.85
C GLY A 91 18.11 -13.51 -10.12
N PHE A 92 17.62 -14.62 -9.54
CA PHE A 92 18.26 -15.94 -9.56
C PHE A 92 18.60 -16.44 -10.97
N GLN A 93 17.76 -16.18 -11.94
CA GLN A 93 17.96 -16.61 -13.33
C GLN A 93 18.10 -15.43 -14.31
N ALA A 94 18.38 -14.21 -13.81
CA ALA A 94 18.40 -13.02 -14.64
C ALA A 94 19.32 -13.14 -15.87
N GLY A 95 20.49 -13.75 -15.70
CA GLY A 95 21.44 -13.99 -16.81
C GLY A 95 21.06 -15.13 -17.75
N LEU A 96 19.99 -15.87 -17.49
CA LEU A 96 19.51 -16.98 -18.31
C LEU A 96 18.17 -16.67 -18.98
N LEU A 97 17.62 -15.48 -18.75
CA LEU A 97 16.37 -15.06 -19.37
C LEU A 97 16.58 -14.86 -20.88
N ARG A 98 15.48 -15.02 -21.62
CA ARG A 98 15.50 -14.75 -23.06
C ARG A 98 15.85 -13.27 -23.34
N ASP A 99 16.42 -13.03 -24.53
CA ASP A 99 16.71 -11.67 -24.98
C ASP A 99 15.46 -10.77 -24.85
N GLY A 100 15.68 -9.58 -24.30
CA GLY A 100 14.64 -8.58 -24.10
C GLY A 100 14.02 -8.54 -22.70
N ILE A 101 14.31 -9.50 -21.80
CA ILE A 101 13.89 -9.43 -20.39
C ILE A 101 15.13 -9.18 -19.53
N HIS A 102 15.11 -8.09 -18.77
CA HIS A 102 16.19 -7.63 -17.92
C HIS A 102 15.71 -7.48 -16.48
N VAL A 103 16.26 -8.28 -15.57
CA VAL A 103 15.96 -8.22 -14.14
C VAL A 103 17.18 -7.64 -13.43
N ILE A 104 17.04 -6.44 -12.87
CA ILE A 104 18.11 -5.67 -12.24
C ILE A 104 17.91 -5.67 -10.74
N THR A 105 18.69 -6.47 -10.03
CA THR A 105 18.60 -6.65 -8.57
C THR A 105 19.94 -6.47 -7.87
N ASP A 106 21.03 -6.25 -8.61
CA ASP A 106 22.36 -6.02 -8.04
C ASP A 106 22.59 -4.54 -7.76
N PRO A 107 22.79 -4.13 -6.50
CA PRO A 107 23.10 -2.75 -6.15
C PRO A 107 24.35 -2.17 -6.84
N LEU A 108 25.34 -3.01 -7.16
CA LEU A 108 26.57 -2.57 -7.82
C LEU A 108 26.36 -2.23 -9.31
N SER A 109 25.25 -2.59 -9.90
CA SER A 109 24.93 -2.28 -11.30
C SER A 109 24.31 -0.89 -11.50
N VAL A 110 24.01 -0.13 -10.43
CA VAL A 110 23.25 1.13 -10.49
C VAL A 110 23.80 2.14 -11.48
N GLY A 111 25.13 2.32 -11.56
CA GLY A 111 25.79 3.21 -12.52
C GLY A 111 25.96 2.62 -13.92
N THR A 112 25.40 1.44 -14.21
CA THR A 112 25.52 0.76 -15.50
C THR A 112 24.14 0.60 -16.13
N PRO A 113 23.77 1.41 -17.14
CA PRO A 113 22.43 1.35 -17.71
C PRO A 113 22.24 0.19 -18.68
N LEU A 114 21.01 -0.28 -18.80
CA LEU A 114 20.56 -0.95 -20.01
C LEU A 114 20.37 0.09 -21.10
N THR A 115 21.06 -0.05 -22.21
CA THR A 115 20.92 0.86 -23.34
C THR A 115 19.95 0.29 -24.37
N LEU A 116 18.86 1.00 -24.60
CA LEU A 116 17.89 0.77 -25.67
C LEU A 116 18.14 1.78 -26.77
N THR A 117 17.64 1.53 -27.99
CA THR A 117 17.85 2.43 -29.14
C THR A 117 16.55 2.55 -29.93
N ASP A 118 16.21 3.77 -30.33
CA ASP A 118 15.14 4.08 -31.27
C ASP A 118 15.64 4.96 -32.43
N ALA A 119 14.72 5.52 -33.22
CA ALA A 119 15.04 6.40 -34.34
C ALA A 119 15.78 7.71 -33.92
N HIS A 120 15.69 8.08 -32.64
CA HIS A 120 16.34 9.28 -32.09
C HIS A 120 17.65 8.97 -31.34
N GLY A 121 18.13 7.74 -31.39
CA GLY A 121 19.36 7.29 -30.75
C GLY A 121 19.14 6.57 -29.40
N PRO A 122 20.18 6.53 -28.54
CA PRO A 122 20.12 5.73 -27.32
C PRO A 122 19.21 6.32 -26.24
N VAL A 123 18.60 5.41 -25.46
CA VAL A 123 17.92 5.68 -24.20
C VAL A 123 18.55 4.77 -23.14
N HIS A 124 19.09 5.36 -22.09
CA HIS A 124 19.80 4.68 -21.01
C HIS A 124 18.86 4.47 -19.84
N VAL A 125 18.51 3.21 -19.55
CA VAL A 125 17.62 2.84 -18.43
C VAL A 125 18.46 2.37 -17.26
N TYR A 126 18.50 3.16 -16.19
CA TYR A 126 19.18 2.87 -14.93
C TYR A 126 18.24 2.21 -13.94
N GLY A 127 18.41 0.93 -13.70
CA GLY A 127 17.65 0.19 -12.69
C GLY A 127 18.31 0.32 -11.32
N ILE A 128 17.59 0.91 -10.38
CA ILE A 128 17.99 1.01 -8.98
C ILE A 128 17.11 0.05 -8.17
N PRO A 129 17.61 -1.13 -7.75
CA PRO A 129 16.87 -2.03 -6.88
C PRO A 129 16.59 -1.36 -5.53
N TYR A 130 15.67 -1.89 -4.73
CA TYR A 130 15.48 -1.38 -3.38
C TYR A 130 16.77 -1.47 -2.56
N LEU A 131 17.23 -0.33 -2.07
CA LEU A 131 18.52 -0.18 -1.38
C LEU A 131 18.28 -0.01 0.13
N GLU A 132 18.12 -1.11 0.87
CA GLU A 132 18.09 -1.08 2.34
C GLU A 132 19.45 -0.67 2.89
N PRO A 133 19.60 0.49 3.58
CA PRO A 133 20.92 1.00 4.01
C PRO A 133 21.72 -0.02 4.81
N ALA A 134 21.07 -0.75 5.72
CA ALA A 134 21.71 -1.76 6.55
C ALA A 134 22.34 -2.91 5.72
N ARG A 135 21.78 -3.19 4.55
CA ARG A 135 22.19 -4.29 3.67
C ARG A 135 23.22 -3.90 2.62
N VAL A 136 23.25 -2.61 2.21
CA VAL A 136 24.08 -2.19 1.08
C VAL A 136 25.27 -1.28 1.45
N ARG A 137 25.27 -0.67 2.66
CA ARG A 137 26.34 0.26 3.08
C ARG A 137 27.75 -0.33 3.02
N HIS A 138 27.89 -1.65 3.15
CA HIS A 138 29.20 -2.31 3.06
C HIS A 138 29.74 -2.39 1.64
N LEU A 139 28.90 -2.20 0.60
CA LEU A 139 29.29 -2.19 -0.80
C LEU A 139 29.97 -0.86 -1.19
N TRP A 140 29.67 0.22 -0.45
CA TRP A 140 30.19 1.59 -0.66
C TRP A 140 30.81 2.11 0.64
N SER A 141 31.86 1.43 1.11
CA SER A 141 32.50 1.67 2.42
C SER A 141 33.07 3.08 2.59
N GLU A 142 33.37 3.77 1.47
CA GLU A 142 33.91 5.14 1.46
C GLU A 142 32.82 6.19 1.72
N VAL A 143 31.54 5.82 1.70
CA VAL A 143 30.41 6.74 1.87
C VAL A 143 29.59 6.34 3.10
N GLU A 144 29.25 7.32 3.93
CA GLU A 144 28.40 7.04 5.08
C GLU A 144 26.92 6.96 4.67
N LEU A 145 26.38 5.74 4.62
CA LEU A 145 25.00 5.43 4.22
C LEU A 145 24.21 4.91 5.42
N ARG A 146 23.49 5.81 6.07
CA ARG A 146 22.64 5.50 7.26
C ARG A 146 21.16 5.53 6.99
N THR A 147 20.72 6.28 5.98
CA THR A 147 19.31 6.51 5.66
C THR A 147 19.02 6.15 4.22
N GLN A 148 17.74 5.86 3.92
CA GLN A 148 17.28 5.63 2.54
C GLN A 148 17.60 6.81 1.64
N ALA A 149 17.41 8.05 2.12
CA ALA A 149 17.71 9.25 1.38
C ALA A 149 19.19 9.33 0.99
N GLN A 150 20.12 9.06 1.92
CA GLN A 150 21.56 9.06 1.64
C GLN A 150 21.92 7.96 0.63
N THR A 151 21.37 6.77 0.80
CA THR A 151 21.68 5.62 -0.06
C THR A 151 21.19 5.85 -1.50
N LEU A 152 19.96 6.38 -1.64
CA LEU A 152 19.44 6.69 -2.98
C LEU A 152 20.13 7.89 -3.61
N ALA A 153 20.48 8.92 -2.83
CA ALA A 153 21.27 10.05 -3.34
C ALA A 153 22.61 9.58 -3.90
N HIS A 154 23.32 8.70 -3.19
CA HIS A 154 24.55 8.09 -3.68
C HIS A 154 24.34 7.28 -4.97
N ALA A 155 23.29 6.46 -5.03
CA ALA A 155 22.93 5.74 -6.25
C ALA A 155 22.67 6.67 -7.43
N MET A 156 21.94 7.76 -7.20
CA MET A 156 21.68 8.78 -8.23
C MET A 156 22.94 9.59 -8.61
N ASP A 157 23.93 9.74 -7.71
CA ASP A 157 25.23 10.33 -8.06
C ASP A 157 25.98 9.42 -9.05
N LEU A 158 25.94 8.10 -8.86
CA LEU A 158 26.52 7.14 -9.81
C LEU A 158 25.82 7.20 -11.17
N VAL A 159 24.49 7.30 -11.20
CA VAL A 159 23.70 7.51 -12.41
C VAL A 159 24.14 8.79 -13.13
N ARG A 160 24.18 9.92 -12.41
CA ARG A 160 24.60 11.23 -12.98
C ARG A 160 26.02 11.21 -13.51
N ALA A 161 26.93 10.54 -12.82
CA ALA A 161 28.32 10.41 -13.26
C ALA A 161 28.44 9.66 -14.60
N ASP A 162 27.72 8.57 -14.77
CA ASP A 162 27.68 7.84 -16.05
C ASP A 162 26.96 8.65 -17.14
N GLN A 163 25.86 9.32 -16.84
CA GLN A 163 25.13 10.19 -17.78
C GLN A 163 26.01 11.33 -18.31
N ALA A 164 26.81 11.95 -17.43
CA ALA A 164 27.70 13.04 -17.82
C ALA A 164 28.76 12.62 -18.87
N VAL A 165 29.19 11.36 -18.82
CA VAL A 165 30.14 10.78 -19.76
C VAL A 165 29.45 10.24 -21.02
N ARG A 166 28.33 9.54 -20.84
CA ARG A 166 27.63 8.82 -21.90
C ARG A 166 26.78 9.74 -22.77
N GLY A 167 26.13 10.75 -22.15
CA GLY A 167 25.12 11.58 -22.81
C GLY A 167 23.88 10.80 -23.18
N GLY A 168 23.04 11.37 -24.03
CA GLY A 168 21.80 10.73 -24.50
C GLY A 168 20.62 10.88 -23.53
N ARG A 169 19.50 10.29 -23.91
CA ARG A 169 18.26 10.29 -23.11
C ARG A 169 18.34 9.23 -22.02
N SER A 170 17.66 9.46 -20.90
CA SER A 170 17.79 8.57 -19.75
C SER A 170 16.52 8.43 -18.93
N VAL A 171 16.35 7.23 -18.37
CA VAL A 171 15.26 6.88 -17.44
C VAL A 171 15.89 6.25 -16.21
N ALA A 172 15.55 6.75 -15.01
CA ALA A 172 15.86 6.07 -13.77
C ALA A 172 14.64 5.30 -13.25
N VAL A 173 14.87 4.11 -12.73
CA VAL A 173 13.84 3.25 -12.11
C VAL A 173 14.24 3.05 -10.66
N ALA A 174 13.36 3.38 -9.71
CA ALA A 174 13.65 3.21 -8.30
C ALA A 174 12.40 2.81 -7.51
N HIS A 175 12.62 2.29 -6.29
CA HIS A 175 11.56 1.87 -5.39
C HIS A 175 11.83 2.46 -4.01
N CYS A 176 11.09 3.49 -3.61
CA CYS A 176 11.32 4.23 -2.37
C CYS A 176 10.16 5.14 -2.02
N PHE A 177 10.20 5.72 -0.81
CA PHE A 177 9.28 6.76 -0.37
C PHE A 177 9.88 8.16 -0.64
N ALA A 178 9.37 8.87 -1.64
CA ALA A 178 9.83 10.22 -1.97
C ALA A 178 9.03 11.30 -1.24
N ALA A 179 9.60 12.49 -1.05
CA ALA A 179 8.91 13.63 -0.43
C ALA A 179 7.73 14.14 -1.28
N GLY A 180 6.73 14.73 -0.63
CA GLY A 180 5.55 15.29 -1.30
C GLY A 180 4.44 14.30 -1.62
N ILE A 181 4.48 13.10 -1.02
CA ILE A 181 3.51 12.02 -1.23
C ILE A 181 2.34 12.12 -0.25
N GLU A 182 1.16 11.74 -0.72
CA GLU A 182 0.02 11.36 0.11
C GLU A 182 0.04 9.85 0.34
N ALA A 183 0.39 9.42 1.56
CA ALA A 183 0.36 8.00 1.95
C ALA A 183 -1.07 7.45 1.97
N THR A 184 -1.26 6.19 1.57
CA THR A 184 -2.55 5.50 1.65
C THR A 184 -2.68 4.81 3.00
N PRO A 185 -3.63 5.19 3.87
CA PRO A 185 -3.81 4.55 5.16
C PRO A 185 -4.04 3.04 5.05
N GLY A 186 -3.30 2.26 5.84
CA GLY A 186 -3.46 0.81 5.95
C GLY A 186 -2.81 -0.02 4.85
N VAL A 187 -2.08 0.58 3.92
CA VAL A 187 -1.39 -0.11 2.80
C VAL A 187 0.12 -0.06 2.96
N GLU A 188 0.66 1.15 3.10
CA GLU A 188 2.08 1.33 3.34
C GLU A 188 2.37 1.09 4.83
N ARG A 189 3.09 0.00 5.13
CA ARG A 189 3.52 -0.29 6.49
C ARG A 189 4.50 0.77 6.97
N GLU A 190 4.03 1.58 7.96
CA GLU A 190 4.85 2.30 8.94
C GLU A 190 5.99 3.19 8.42
N ILE A 191 5.62 4.18 7.61
CA ILE A 191 6.48 5.34 7.33
C ILE A 191 6.63 6.26 8.57
N ARG A 192 6.06 5.86 9.72
CA ARG A 192 5.95 6.70 10.93
C ARG A 192 7.08 6.58 11.95
N GLN A 193 8.18 5.90 11.66
CA GLN A 193 9.35 5.95 12.55
C GLN A 193 10.38 6.99 12.07
N GLY A 194 9.99 8.26 12.12
CA GLY A 194 10.87 9.39 11.90
C GLY A 194 11.12 9.73 10.43
N ASN A 195 11.37 11.01 10.14
CA ASN A 195 11.71 11.60 8.82
C ASN A 195 12.95 11.00 8.11
N LEU A 196 13.47 9.86 8.55
CA LEU A 196 14.75 9.30 8.12
C LEU A 196 14.66 8.54 6.78
N ASP A 197 13.46 8.11 6.39
CA ASP A 197 13.26 7.26 5.20
C ASP A 197 12.68 8.00 3.99
N VAL A 198 12.41 9.29 4.11
CA VAL A 198 11.85 10.11 3.04
C VAL A 198 12.95 10.63 2.15
N VAL A 199 12.88 10.28 0.85
CA VAL A 199 13.85 10.74 -0.17
C VAL A 199 13.40 12.09 -0.73
N PRO A 200 14.23 13.14 -0.70
CA PRO A 200 13.87 14.44 -1.27
C PRO A 200 13.78 14.36 -2.80
N LEU A 201 12.83 15.09 -3.41
CA LEU A 201 12.63 15.09 -4.87
C LEU A 201 13.88 15.51 -5.64
N SER A 202 14.73 16.39 -5.09
CA SER A 202 15.99 16.80 -5.68
C SER A 202 16.99 15.64 -5.86
N ALA A 203 16.82 14.53 -5.15
CA ALA A 203 17.66 13.35 -5.36
C ALA A 203 17.49 12.77 -6.77
N PHE A 204 16.32 12.98 -7.40
CA PHE A 204 15.98 12.46 -8.73
C PHE A 204 16.31 13.40 -9.89
N ASP A 205 17.03 14.49 -9.66
CA ASP A 205 17.45 15.39 -10.71
C ASP A 205 18.45 14.71 -11.67
N GLY A 206 18.32 14.99 -12.96
CA GLY A 206 19.18 14.49 -14.02
C GLY A 206 18.46 13.73 -15.12
N PRO A 207 17.83 12.55 -14.85
CA PRO A 207 17.12 11.77 -15.87
C PRO A 207 15.94 12.50 -16.51
N ASP A 208 15.64 12.16 -17.77
CA ASP A 208 14.46 12.67 -18.49
C ASP A 208 13.16 12.18 -17.86
N TYR A 209 13.16 10.95 -17.32
CA TYR A 209 12.03 10.39 -16.60
C TYR A 209 12.48 9.53 -15.42
N VAL A 210 11.72 9.55 -14.33
CA VAL A 210 11.95 8.71 -13.15
C VAL A 210 10.70 7.91 -12.85
N ALA A 211 10.82 6.58 -12.99
CA ALA A 211 9.77 5.60 -12.72
C ALA A 211 9.91 5.10 -11.29
N LEU A 212 8.97 5.48 -10.41
CA LEU A 212 8.95 5.08 -9.01
C LEU A 212 7.89 4.02 -8.73
N GLY A 213 8.23 3.05 -7.86
CA GLY A 213 7.34 2.14 -7.16
C GLY A 213 7.41 2.35 -5.65
N HIS A 214 6.61 1.61 -4.89
CA HIS A 214 6.43 1.61 -3.45
C HIS A 214 5.06 2.18 -3.01
N ILE A 215 4.54 3.16 -3.71
CA ILE A 215 3.27 3.79 -3.39
C ILE A 215 2.18 3.21 -4.28
N HIS A 216 1.15 2.59 -3.68
CA HIS A 216 0.09 1.89 -4.41
C HIS A 216 -0.88 2.81 -5.16
N GLY A 217 -0.86 4.12 -4.88
CA GLY A 217 -1.63 5.12 -5.59
C GLY A 217 -0.86 5.78 -6.74
N ARG A 218 -1.53 6.01 -7.87
CA ARG A 218 -1.00 6.87 -8.94
C ARG A 218 -0.67 8.25 -8.40
N GLN A 219 0.58 8.71 -8.55
CA GLN A 219 0.98 10.07 -8.16
C GLN A 219 1.95 10.70 -9.16
N ARG A 220 1.76 11.99 -9.43
CA ARG A 220 2.68 12.84 -10.17
C ARG A 220 3.37 13.78 -9.17
N LEU A 221 4.64 13.53 -8.87
CA LEU A 221 5.43 14.37 -7.97
C LEU A 221 6.03 15.59 -8.69
N SER A 222 6.40 15.39 -9.95
CA SER A 222 6.83 16.44 -10.87
C SER A 222 6.45 16.06 -12.29
N GLU A 223 6.88 16.84 -13.29
CA GLU A 223 6.71 16.46 -14.69
C GLU A 223 7.43 15.15 -15.03
N ARG A 224 8.59 14.92 -14.42
CA ARG A 224 9.48 13.79 -14.70
C ARG A 224 9.38 12.64 -13.70
N VAL A 225 8.93 12.88 -12.47
CA VAL A 225 8.94 11.89 -11.38
C VAL A 225 7.51 11.45 -11.06
N ARG A 226 7.22 10.16 -11.20
CA ARG A 226 5.88 9.60 -11.01
C ARG A 226 5.89 8.24 -10.34
N TYR A 227 4.83 7.95 -9.59
CA TYR A 227 4.45 6.61 -9.15
C TYR A 227 3.36 6.05 -10.05
N ALA A 228 3.53 4.81 -10.50
CA ALA A 228 2.49 4.11 -11.25
C ALA A 228 1.38 3.59 -10.33
N GLY A 229 1.75 3.12 -9.16
CA GLY A 229 0.86 2.45 -8.23
C GLY A 229 0.63 0.98 -8.56
N ALA A 230 -0.07 0.30 -7.67
CA ALA A 230 -0.39 -1.11 -7.82
C ALA A 230 -1.50 -1.33 -8.85
N PRO A 231 -1.47 -2.44 -9.62
CA PRO A 231 -2.49 -2.75 -10.63
C PRO A 231 -3.84 -3.18 -10.03
N LEU A 232 -3.85 -3.61 -8.75
CA LEU A 232 -5.05 -3.96 -8.01
C LEU A 232 -5.22 -3.09 -6.75
N HIS A 233 -6.41 -3.11 -6.18
CA HIS A 233 -6.64 -2.59 -4.84
C HIS A 233 -6.26 -3.65 -3.80
N TYR A 234 -5.50 -3.25 -2.79
CA TYR A 234 -5.04 -4.10 -1.69
C TYR A 234 -5.55 -3.66 -0.31
N SER A 235 -6.31 -2.56 -0.24
CA SER A 235 -6.92 -2.04 0.98
C SER A 235 -8.18 -1.24 0.67
N PHE A 236 -9.16 -1.22 1.60
CA PHE A 236 -10.33 -0.35 1.51
C PHE A 236 -9.97 1.15 1.50
N GLY A 237 -8.81 1.55 2.01
CA GLY A 237 -8.27 2.91 1.90
C GLY A 237 -7.99 3.35 0.46
N GLU A 238 -7.97 2.43 -0.49
CA GLU A 238 -7.76 2.69 -1.92
C GLU A 238 -9.06 2.84 -2.72
N LYS A 239 -10.21 2.80 -2.05
CA LYS A 239 -11.53 2.96 -2.67
C LYS A 239 -11.58 4.19 -3.59
N GLY A 240 -12.07 3.98 -4.82
CA GLY A 240 -12.22 5.03 -5.82
C GLY A 240 -10.92 5.51 -6.48
N ARG A 241 -9.76 4.95 -6.13
CA ARG A 241 -8.50 5.27 -6.83
C ARG A 241 -8.42 4.49 -8.14
N LEU A 242 -8.00 5.18 -9.20
CA LEU A 242 -7.78 4.57 -10.52
C LEU A 242 -6.59 3.60 -10.45
N ARG A 243 -6.66 2.52 -11.23
CA ARG A 243 -5.59 1.56 -11.45
C ARG A 243 -5.15 1.63 -12.90
N GLY A 244 -3.83 1.48 -13.15
CA GLY A 244 -3.31 1.61 -14.50
C GLY A 244 -1.80 1.70 -14.55
N SER A 245 -1.31 2.24 -15.66
CA SER A 245 0.11 2.43 -15.94
C SER A 245 0.35 3.76 -16.63
N TRP A 246 1.57 4.30 -16.53
CA TRP A 246 1.95 5.47 -17.30
C TRP A 246 2.53 5.05 -18.65
N LEU A 247 1.99 5.57 -19.74
CA LEU A 247 2.61 5.56 -21.05
C LEU A 247 3.47 6.83 -21.16
N VAL A 248 4.78 6.64 -21.27
CA VAL A 248 5.79 7.70 -21.31
C VAL A 248 6.36 7.76 -22.71
N GLU A 249 6.36 8.93 -23.34
CA GLU A 249 6.93 9.15 -24.66
C GLU A 249 8.21 9.99 -24.54
N LEU A 250 9.30 9.45 -25.07
CA LEU A 250 10.57 10.16 -25.21
C LEU A 250 10.81 10.47 -26.68
N ASP A 251 11.04 11.74 -27.01
CA ASP A 251 11.51 12.19 -28.33
C ASP A 251 13.01 12.46 -28.35
N ALA A 252 13.51 13.18 -29.34
CA ALA A 252 14.91 13.55 -29.46
C ALA A 252 15.40 14.49 -28.33
N ALA A 253 14.48 15.26 -27.72
CA ALA A 253 14.80 16.25 -26.69
C ALA A 253 14.64 15.71 -25.25
N GLY A 254 14.17 14.49 -25.07
CA GLY A 254 13.90 13.87 -23.77
C GLY A 254 12.41 13.55 -23.57
N LEU A 255 11.86 13.86 -22.40
CA LEU A 255 10.45 13.62 -22.08
C LEU A 255 9.52 14.49 -22.93
N ALA A 256 8.70 13.87 -23.78
CA ALA A 256 7.76 14.55 -24.68
C ALA A 256 6.32 14.54 -24.09
N ASP A 257 5.82 13.37 -23.64
CA ASP A 257 4.48 13.24 -23.08
C ASP A 257 4.37 12.12 -22.06
N VAL A 258 3.37 12.19 -21.19
CA VAL A 258 3.04 11.12 -20.23
C VAL A 258 1.53 10.99 -20.10
N THR A 259 0.99 9.94 -20.66
CA THR A 259 -0.44 9.59 -20.64
C THR A 259 -0.73 8.46 -19.67
N TRP A 260 -1.90 8.47 -19.05
CA TRP A 260 -2.35 7.39 -18.17
C TRP A 260 -3.22 6.39 -18.93
N LEU A 261 -2.90 5.11 -18.81
CA LEU A 261 -3.69 4.00 -19.33
C LEU A 261 -4.38 3.29 -18.18
N ASP A 262 -5.71 3.29 -18.19
CA ASP A 262 -6.51 2.63 -17.14
C ASP A 262 -6.42 1.11 -17.23
N LEU A 263 -6.27 0.46 -16.09
CA LEU A 263 -6.44 -0.98 -15.93
C LEU A 263 -7.81 -1.28 -15.29
N PRO A 264 -8.43 -2.41 -15.63
CA PRO A 264 -9.72 -2.78 -15.06
C PRO A 264 -9.61 -3.02 -13.55
N VAL A 265 -10.65 -2.67 -12.83
CA VAL A 265 -10.85 -3.04 -11.42
C VAL A 265 -11.82 -4.22 -11.39
N PRO A 266 -11.33 -5.47 -11.23
CA PRO A 266 -12.16 -6.67 -11.34
C PRO A 266 -13.30 -6.72 -10.32
N ARG A 267 -13.12 -6.09 -9.16
CA ARG A 267 -14.11 -6.01 -8.10
C ARG A 267 -13.95 -4.68 -7.36
N ALA A 268 -15.01 -3.88 -7.33
CA ALA A 268 -15.00 -2.58 -6.66
C ALA A 268 -14.93 -2.73 -5.13
N LEU A 269 -14.54 -1.64 -4.45
CA LEU A 269 -14.51 -1.57 -3.00
C LEU A 269 -15.70 -0.76 -2.49
N ARG A 270 -16.48 -1.34 -1.58
CA ARG A 270 -17.62 -0.69 -0.94
C ARG A 270 -17.44 -0.64 0.58
N VAL A 271 -17.63 0.52 1.15
CA VAL A 271 -17.81 0.67 2.60
C VAL A 271 -19.28 0.96 2.82
N LEU A 272 -19.99 0.03 3.48
CA LEU A 272 -21.42 0.10 3.74
C LEU A 272 -21.63 0.41 5.21
N ARG A 273 -22.41 1.43 5.52
CA ARG A 273 -22.69 1.85 6.89
C ARG A 273 -24.19 2.01 7.12
N ALA A 274 -24.73 1.17 7.99
CA ALA A 274 -26.13 1.19 8.42
C ALA A 274 -26.37 0.22 9.61
N PRO A 275 -27.53 0.22 10.26
CA PRO A 275 -27.94 -0.88 11.14
C PRO A 275 -27.88 -2.23 10.42
N LEU A 276 -27.55 -3.29 11.15
CA LEU A 276 -27.33 -4.61 10.54
C LEU A 276 -28.54 -5.10 9.73
N GLU A 277 -29.75 -4.89 10.24
CA GLU A 277 -30.97 -5.31 9.53
C GLU A 277 -31.11 -4.61 8.17
N GLU A 278 -30.78 -3.31 8.10
CA GLU A 278 -30.78 -2.59 6.83
C GLU A 278 -29.68 -3.10 5.88
N LEU A 279 -28.48 -3.37 6.39
CA LEU A 279 -27.42 -3.97 5.57
C LEU A 279 -27.85 -5.31 4.96
N LEU A 280 -28.69 -6.07 5.67
CA LEU A 280 -29.16 -7.39 5.22
C LEU A 280 -30.34 -7.33 4.26
N THR A 281 -31.21 -6.30 4.34
CA THR A 281 -32.51 -6.31 3.66
C THR A 281 -32.78 -5.14 2.72
N ASP A 282 -32.14 -3.99 2.92
CA ASP A 282 -32.42 -2.79 2.14
C ASP A 282 -31.87 -2.91 0.71
N GLU A 283 -32.74 -2.70 -0.28
CA GLU A 283 -32.42 -2.80 -1.71
C GLU A 283 -31.35 -1.78 -2.17
N ARG A 284 -31.16 -0.66 -1.45
CA ARG A 284 -30.11 0.34 -1.77
C ARG A 284 -28.69 -0.22 -1.77
N PHE A 285 -28.47 -1.39 -1.18
CA PHE A 285 -27.17 -2.07 -1.14
C PHE A 285 -27.03 -3.21 -2.15
N SER A 286 -28.03 -3.47 -3.00
CA SER A 286 -28.02 -4.59 -3.95
C SER A 286 -26.89 -4.48 -4.99
N ASP A 287 -26.50 -3.27 -5.37
CA ASP A 287 -25.39 -3.03 -6.29
C ASP A 287 -24.01 -3.39 -5.71
N ALA A 288 -23.93 -3.59 -4.38
CA ALA A 288 -22.69 -3.97 -3.69
C ALA A 288 -22.51 -5.50 -3.51
N GLU A 289 -23.50 -6.31 -3.87
CA GLU A 289 -23.48 -7.77 -3.60
C GLU A 289 -22.35 -8.51 -4.32
N ALA A 290 -21.88 -7.98 -5.46
CA ALA A 290 -20.75 -8.53 -6.20
C ALA A 290 -19.40 -7.90 -5.82
N ASP A 291 -19.38 -6.83 -5.02
CA ASP A 291 -18.20 -6.06 -4.69
C ASP A 291 -17.48 -6.56 -3.42
N TRP A 292 -16.24 -6.10 -3.20
CA TRP A 292 -15.60 -6.22 -1.89
C TRP A 292 -16.29 -5.30 -0.89
N VAL A 293 -16.80 -5.86 0.20
CA VAL A 293 -17.56 -5.11 1.20
C VAL A 293 -16.79 -5.01 2.52
N CYS A 294 -16.63 -3.77 3.00
CA CYS A 294 -16.36 -3.44 4.38
C CYS A 294 -17.68 -2.99 5.01
N ALA A 295 -18.20 -3.73 5.95
CA ALA A 295 -19.46 -3.40 6.62
C ALA A 295 -19.20 -2.74 7.98
N GLU A 296 -19.74 -1.53 8.16
CA GLU A 296 -19.76 -0.79 9.43
C GLU A 296 -21.20 -0.80 9.96
N TYR A 297 -21.54 -1.77 10.83
CA TYR A 297 -22.89 -1.82 11.38
C TYR A 297 -23.03 -0.89 12.58
N THR A 298 -24.18 -0.15 12.62
CA THR A 298 -24.37 0.99 13.53
C THR A 298 -25.36 0.68 14.69
N ASP A 299 -25.72 -0.57 14.86
CA ASP A 299 -26.61 -1.01 15.97
C ASP A 299 -26.04 -0.54 17.32
N THR A 300 -26.90 -0.15 18.24
CA THR A 300 -26.49 0.29 19.58
C THR A 300 -25.74 -0.80 20.35
N LEU A 301 -26.17 -2.07 20.19
CA LEU A 301 -25.55 -3.21 20.85
C LEU A 301 -24.84 -4.13 19.83
N PRO A 302 -23.68 -4.73 20.22
CA PRO A 302 -23.02 -5.70 19.39
C PRO A 302 -23.94 -6.86 19.02
N GLN A 303 -23.98 -7.21 17.73
CA GLN A 303 -24.77 -8.30 17.18
C GLN A 303 -23.97 -9.61 17.13
N ARG A 304 -24.66 -10.75 17.06
CA ARG A 304 -24.03 -12.07 16.93
C ARG A 304 -23.90 -12.47 15.47
N ASP A 305 -22.83 -13.19 15.15
CA ASP A 305 -22.58 -13.82 13.84
C ASP A 305 -22.67 -12.85 12.65
N VAL A 306 -22.33 -11.58 12.86
CA VAL A 306 -22.50 -10.50 11.87
C VAL A 306 -21.82 -10.83 10.55
N MET A 307 -20.55 -11.26 10.57
CA MET A 307 -19.81 -11.61 9.37
C MET A 307 -20.53 -12.71 8.57
N ARG A 308 -20.95 -13.82 9.22
CA ARG A 308 -21.65 -14.91 8.55
C ARG A 308 -22.97 -14.45 7.91
N ARG A 309 -23.76 -13.66 8.65
CA ARG A 309 -25.03 -13.11 8.15
C ARG A 309 -24.83 -12.20 6.96
N LEU A 310 -23.81 -11.34 7.01
CA LEU A 310 -23.48 -10.45 5.88
C LEU A 310 -22.97 -11.22 4.67
N GLN A 311 -22.19 -12.29 4.85
CA GLN A 311 -21.68 -13.11 3.74
C GLN A 311 -22.76 -13.91 3.03
N GLU A 312 -23.94 -14.13 3.64
CA GLU A 312 -25.11 -14.72 2.97
C GLU A 312 -25.65 -13.78 1.86
N ARG A 313 -25.55 -12.44 2.04
CA ARG A 313 -25.94 -11.43 1.05
C ARG A 313 -24.75 -10.92 0.24
N PHE A 314 -23.65 -10.63 0.91
CA PHE A 314 -22.42 -10.10 0.31
C PHE A 314 -21.31 -11.16 0.41
N PRO A 315 -21.23 -12.11 -0.54
CA PRO A 315 -20.26 -13.24 -0.47
C PRO A 315 -18.81 -12.77 -0.32
N HIS A 316 -18.52 -11.53 -0.74
CA HIS A 316 -17.20 -10.90 -0.65
C HIS A 316 -17.13 -9.85 0.47
N CYS A 317 -17.94 -9.98 1.52
CA CYS A 317 -17.76 -9.19 2.74
C CYS A 317 -16.44 -9.60 3.40
N ALA A 318 -15.47 -8.70 3.35
CA ALA A 318 -14.08 -8.97 3.74
C ALA A 318 -13.78 -8.50 5.16
N THR A 319 -14.50 -7.48 5.66
CA THR A 319 -14.32 -6.97 7.01
C THR A 319 -15.62 -6.41 7.59
N VAL A 320 -15.75 -6.49 8.90
CA VAL A 320 -16.90 -5.98 9.67
C VAL A 320 -16.37 -5.18 10.85
N SER A 321 -16.97 -4.02 11.07
CA SER A 321 -16.69 -3.18 12.23
C SER A 321 -18.00 -2.77 12.91
N HIS A 322 -18.02 -2.78 14.24
CA HIS A 322 -19.11 -2.20 15.01
C HIS A 322 -18.81 -0.71 15.25
N VAL A 323 -19.63 0.15 14.69
CA VAL A 323 -19.51 1.61 14.77
C VAL A 323 -20.83 2.19 15.21
N PRO A 324 -21.25 2.00 16.50
CA PRO A 324 -22.55 2.44 16.97
C PRO A 324 -22.73 3.93 16.75
N GLU A 325 -23.91 4.34 16.32
CA GLU A 325 -24.27 5.73 16.28
C GLU A 325 -24.34 6.25 17.71
N ARG A 326 -23.45 7.15 18.07
CA ARG A 326 -23.49 7.80 19.38
C ARG A 326 -24.79 8.58 19.48
N VAL A 327 -25.75 8.05 20.20
CA VAL A 327 -26.89 8.81 20.69
C VAL A 327 -26.38 9.72 21.79
N GLY A 328 -25.51 10.65 21.44
CA GLY A 328 -24.99 11.68 22.34
C GLY A 328 -25.82 12.94 22.12
N ALA A 329 -26.68 13.28 23.06
CA ALA A 329 -27.25 14.62 23.10
C ALA A 329 -26.11 15.66 23.09
N PRO A 330 -26.20 16.77 22.33
CA PRO A 330 -25.22 17.84 22.36
C PRO A 330 -25.11 18.37 23.80
N GLY A 331 -23.94 18.22 24.42
CA GLY A 331 -23.71 18.73 25.79
C GLY A 331 -23.30 17.67 26.83
N THR A 332 -23.21 16.41 26.49
CA THR A 332 -22.74 15.37 27.45
C THR A 332 -21.22 15.40 27.58
N LEU A 333 -20.74 15.55 28.80
CA LEU A 333 -19.31 15.48 29.17
C LEU A 333 -18.69 14.17 28.64
N SER A 334 -17.46 14.24 28.15
CA SER A 334 -16.68 13.04 27.78
C SER A 334 -16.48 12.13 29.01
N TYR A 335 -16.18 10.85 28.80
CA TYR A 335 -15.89 9.92 29.89
C TYR A 335 -14.80 10.48 30.85
N VAL A 336 -13.72 11.02 30.28
CA VAL A 336 -12.61 11.60 31.05
C VAL A 336 -13.08 12.81 31.89
N GLU A 337 -13.94 13.65 31.33
CA GLU A 337 -14.51 14.80 32.07
C GLU A 337 -15.46 14.33 33.16
N ARG A 338 -16.29 13.30 32.93
CA ARG A 338 -17.15 12.71 33.95
C ARG A 338 -16.35 12.05 35.08
N VAL A 339 -15.31 11.30 34.76
CA VAL A 339 -14.40 10.69 35.76
C VAL A 339 -13.68 11.77 36.57
N ARG A 340 -13.25 12.88 35.94
CA ARG A 340 -12.63 14.00 36.65
C ARG A 340 -13.61 14.79 37.54
N ALA A 341 -14.88 14.83 37.16
CA ALA A 341 -15.94 15.50 37.90
C ALA A 341 -16.50 14.64 39.03
N ALA A 342 -16.34 13.34 39.00
CA ALA A 342 -16.81 12.39 40.01
C ALA A 342 -16.13 12.67 41.36
N ARG A 343 -16.94 12.80 42.41
CA ARG A 343 -16.52 13.11 43.80
C ARG A 343 -16.72 11.94 44.76
N SER A 344 -17.26 10.81 44.25
CA SER A 344 -17.51 9.60 45.03
C SER A 344 -17.35 8.36 44.15
N ASP A 345 -17.07 7.20 44.75
CA ASP A 345 -16.98 5.92 44.10
C ASP A 345 -18.29 5.56 43.34
N ARG A 346 -19.42 5.98 43.87
CA ARG A 346 -20.73 5.87 43.26
C ARG A 346 -20.83 6.64 41.93
N GLU A 347 -20.37 7.91 41.95
CA GLU A 347 -20.36 8.74 40.75
C GLU A 347 -19.37 8.23 39.71
N LEU A 348 -18.25 7.67 40.15
CA LEU A 348 -17.26 7.05 39.29
C LEU A 348 -17.83 5.77 38.58
N LEU A 349 -18.53 4.93 39.34
CA LEU A 349 -19.22 3.76 38.81
C LEU A 349 -20.35 4.12 37.86
N ASP A 350 -21.13 5.17 38.19
CA ASP A 350 -22.18 5.64 37.27
C ASP A 350 -21.59 6.23 35.97
N ALA A 351 -20.50 7.00 36.08
CA ALA A 351 -19.76 7.48 34.90
C ALA A 351 -19.20 6.35 34.04
N PHE A 352 -18.73 5.27 34.66
CA PHE A 352 -18.27 4.06 33.97
C PHE A 352 -19.44 3.34 33.28
N LEU A 353 -20.56 3.13 33.96
CA LEU A 353 -21.76 2.49 33.38
C LEU A 353 -22.31 3.29 32.20
N VAL A 354 -22.39 4.64 32.35
CA VAL A 354 -22.79 5.54 31.27
C VAL A 354 -21.84 5.42 30.08
N HIS A 355 -20.54 5.21 30.32
CA HIS A 355 -19.56 5.02 29.24
C HIS A 355 -19.71 3.66 28.54
N VAL A 356 -19.80 2.58 29.32
CA VAL A 356 -19.88 1.20 28.79
C VAL A 356 -21.23 0.92 28.15
N ARG A 357 -22.29 1.58 28.61
CA ARG A 357 -23.67 1.45 28.10
C ARG A 357 -24.07 2.59 27.16
N GLU A 358 -23.10 3.32 26.64
CA GLU A 358 -23.30 4.34 25.60
C GLU A 358 -24.32 5.45 25.94
N GLY A 359 -24.40 5.84 27.19
CA GLY A 359 -25.27 6.93 27.67
C GLY A 359 -26.27 6.52 28.73
N GLU A 360 -26.50 5.22 28.95
CA GLU A 360 -27.39 4.72 30.00
C GLU A 360 -26.62 4.53 31.31
N GLY A 361 -26.95 5.29 32.34
CA GLY A 361 -26.44 5.14 33.70
C GLY A 361 -27.03 3.93 34.42
N ALA A 362 -26.67 3.78 35.70
CA ALA A 362 -27.22 2.73 36.55
C ALA A 362 -28.74 2.90 36.72
N THR A 363 -29.49 1.80 36.61
CA THR A 363 -30.90 1.73 36.99
C THR A 363 -31.07 1.96 38.51
N GLU A 364 -32.25 2.29 38.96
CA GLU A 364 -32.53 2.50 40.38
C GLU A 364 -32.12 1.29 41.24
N ARG A 365 -32.44 0.09 40.80
CA ARG A 365 -32.07 -1.16 41.46
C ARG A 365 -30.54 -1.40 41.48
N GLU A 366 -29.86 -1.03 40.43
CA GLU A 366 -28.40 -1.14 40.35
C GLU A 366 -27.72 -0.11 41.24
N ARG A 367 -28.29 1.10 41.37
CA ARG A 367 -27.78 2.13 42.29
C ARG A 367 -27.89 1.69 43.76
N ASP A 368 -28.95 0.98 44.09
CA ASP A 368 -29.15 0.40 45.43
C ASP A 368 -28.13 -0.69 45.72
N LEU A 369 -27.93 -1.62 44.76
CA LEU A 369 -26.90 -2.66 44.86
C LEU A 369 -25.47 -2.10 44.94
N ILE A 370 -25.15 -1.07 44.17
CA ILE A 370 -23.86 -0.38 44.19
C ILE A 370 -23.66 0.30 45.54
N ALA A 371 -24.71 0.93 46.09
CA ALA A 371 -24.66 1.57 47.39
C ALA A 371 -24.40 0.56 48.54
N ASP A 372 -25.04 -0.61 48.49
CA ASP A 372 -24.87 -1.69 49.45
C ASP A 372 -23.43 -2.27 49.37
N LEU A 373 -22.90 -2.51 48.12
CA LEU A 373 -21.56 -3.00 47.91
C LEU A 373 -20.49 -1.99 48.43
N ILE A 374 -20.65 -0.69 48.16
CA ILE A 374 -19.73 0.34 48.62
C ILE A 374 -19.79 0.48 50.17
N ALA A 375 -20.97 0.27 50.77
CA ALA A 375 -21.12 0.29 52.21
C ALA A 375 -20.48 -0.93 52.88
N ASP A 376 -20.47 -2.05 52.24
CA ASP A 376 -19.91 -3.34 52.73
C ASP A 376 -18.38 -3.44 52.55
N ASP A 377 -17.78 -2.60 51.68
CA ASP A 377 -16.36 -2.65 51.31
C ASP A 377 -15.42 -1.96 52.36
N ARG A 378 -15.94 -1.50 53.49
CA ARG A 378 -15.13 -0.97 54.61
C ARG A 378 -14.12 -1.97 55.21
N PRO A 379 -14.29 -3.31 55.14
CA PRO A 379 -13.27 -4.26 55.55
C PRO A 379 -12.05 -4.36 54.64
N ILE A 380 -12.21 -4.15 53.29
CA ILE A 380 -11.14 -4.36 52.30
C ILE A 380 -10.03 -3.29 52.43
N GLN A 381 -10.37 -2.04 52.72
CA GLN A 381 -9.39 -1.00 52.99
C GLN A 381 -8.53 -1.29 54.21
N LYS A 382 -9.03 -2.02 55.21
CA LYS A 382 -8.27 -2.42 56.39
C LYS A 382 -7.26 -3.52 56.07
N VAL A 383 -7.64 -4.50 55.22
CA VAL A 383 -6.77 -5.58 54.77
C VAL A 383 -5.68 -5.07 53.85
N LEU A 384 -5.96 -4.08 52.98
CA LEU A 384 -4.96 -3.46 52.10
C LEU A 384 -3.99 -2.53 52.85
N ALA A 385 -4.43 -1.93 53.95
CA ALA A 385 -3.56 -1.13 54.82
C ALA A 385 -2.60 -2.02 55.65
N GLU A 386 -3.07 -3.19 56.09
CA GLU A 386 -2.26 -4.16 56.83
C GLU A 386 -1.28 -4.91 55.96
N ALA A 387 -1.52 -5.05 54.63
CA ALA A 387 -0.60 -5.64 53.69
C ALA A 387 0.50 -4.70 53.17
N ARG A 388 0.43 -3.42 53.56
CA ARG A 388 1.43 -2.39 53.23
C ARG A 388 2.30 -1.96 54.41
N SER A 389 2.07 -2.50 55.60
CA SER A 389 2.92 -2.37 56.78
C SER A 389 3.79 -3.61 56.99
#